data_b12f57ab01429f0f5a79fa678cd6842b
#
_entry.id   b12f57ab01429f0f5a79fa678cd6842b
#
_cell.length_a   1.000
_cell.length_b   1.000
_cell.length_c   1.000
_cell.angle_alpha   90.00
_cell.angle_beta   90.00
_cell.angle_gamma   90.00
#
_symmetry.space_group_name_H-M   'P 1'
#
loop_
_entity.id
_entity.type
_entity.pdbx_description
1 polymer ?
#
loop_
_entity_poly.entity_id
_entity_poly.type
_entity_poly.pdbx_seq_one_letter_code
_entity_poly.pdbx_strand_id
1 'polypeptide(L)'
;GAADDVEVEFDYRDTFSVLENHPEQTDVYAEAARDVVGADNVSTAREPVMGSEDFADMLRAVPGAYGWLGHAGTTPVHNPAYVFDDDMIPVGASLMARIIERRMAPNANA
;
A
#
# COMPACT_ATOMS: atom_id res chain seq x y z
N GLY A 1 -20.71 -32.66 8.55
CA GLY A 1 -21.20 -34.02 8.80
C GLY A 1 -20.75 -34.51 10.13
N ALA A 2 -21.67 -35.13 10.90
CA ALA A 2 -21.34 -35.76 12.15
C ALA A 2 -20.53 -37.04 11.89
N ALA A 3 -19.23 -36.98 12.09
CA ALA A 3 -18.43 -38.16 12.33
C ALA A 3 -18.14 -38.17 13.84
N ASP A 4 -18.39 -39.29 14.48
CA ASP A 4 -18.12 -39.54 15.90
C ASP A 4 -18.93 -38.69 16.91
N ASP A 5 -20.25 -38.48 16.66
CA ASP A 5 -21.16 -37.73 17.51
C ASP A 5 -20.70 -36.30 17.88
N VAL A 6 -19.92 -35.68 16.99
CA VAL A 6 -19.48 -34.27 17.12
C VAL A 6 -20.35 -33.39 16.24
N GLU A 7 -21.01 -32.41 16.84
CA GLU A 7 -21.68 -31.32 16.15
C GLU A 7 -20.68 -30.14 15.96
N VAL A 8 -20.49 -29.69 14.71
CA VAL A 8 -19.59 -28.58 14.39
C VAL A 8 -20.43 -27.42 13.90
N GLU A 9 -20.39 -26.32 14.64
CA GLU A 9 -21.01 -25.04 14.29
C GLU A 9 -19.96 -24.10 13.71
N PHE A 10 -20.25 -23.49 12.54
CA PHE A 10 -19.37 -22.55 11.88
C PHE A 10 -19.96 -21.15 11.89
N ASP A 11 -19.22 -20.18 12.41
CA ASP A 11 -19.46 -18.74 12.20
C ASP A 11 -18.33 -18.20 11.33
N TYR A 12 -18.58 -18.08 10.02
CA TYR A 12 -17.60 -17.53 9.07
C TYR A 12 -17.89 -16.05 8.83
N ARG A 13 -16.87 -15.20 9.07
CA ARG A 13 -16.93 -13.76 8.81
C ARG A 13 -15.82 -13.35 7.90
N ASP A 14 -16.18 -12.80 6.76
CA ASP A 14 -15.22 -12.15 5.85
C ASP A 14 -14.98 -10.71 6.34
N THR A 15 -13.76 -10.46 6.83
CA THR A 15 -13.38 -9.18 7.46
C THR A 15 -12.47 -8.33 6.60
N PHE A 16 -11.86 -8.89 5.55
CA PHE A 16 -10.92 -8.18 4.69
C PHE A 16 -11.26 -8.39 3.21
N SER A 17 -11.13 -7.31 2.45
CA SER A 17 -11.24 -7.34 1.00
C SER A 17 -9.86 -7.40 0.34
N VAL A 18 -9.81 -7.86 -0.91
CA VAL A 18 -8.58 -7.80 -1.71
C VAL A 18 -8.20 -6.33 -1.91
N LEU A 19 -6.94 -6.00 -1.64
CA LEU A 19 -6.37 -4.70 -1.95
C LEU A 19 -5.97 -4.68 -3.43
N GLU A 20 -6.64 -3.85 -4.21
CA GLU A 20 -6.39 -3.69 -5.64
C GLU A 20 -6.29 -2.20 -5.97
N ASN A 21 -5.11 -1.80 -6.46
CA ASN A 21 -4.85 -0.41 -6.83
C ASN A 21 -5.55 -0.05 -8.14
N HIS A 22 -6.01 1.20 -8.25
CA HIS A 22 -6.53 1.72 -9.50
C HIS A 22 -5.37 2.14 -10.42
N PRO A 23 -5.39 1.77 -11.71
CA PRO A 23 -4.26 1.99 -12.62
C PRO A 23 -3.83 3.46 -12.74
N GLU A 24 -4.77 4.37 -12.96
CA GLU A 24 -4.47 5.80 -13.10
C GLU A 24 -3.80 6.38 -11.85
N GLN A 25 -4.30 6.04 -10.65
CA GLN A 25 -3.76 6.53 -9.39
C GLN A 25 -2.40 5.87 -9.09
N THR A 26 -2.20 4.63 -9.53
CA THR A 26 -0.91 3.94 -9.47
C THR A 26 0.14 4.67 -10.31
N ASP A 27 -0.21 5.10 -11.51
CA ASP A 27 0.70 5.84 -12.38
C ASP A 27 1.11 7.18 -11.76
N VAL A 28 0.14 7.94 -11.23
CA VAL A 28 0.41 9.21 -10.53
C VAL A 28 1.33 9.00 -9.32
N TYR A 29 1.04 7.96 -8.54
CA TYR A 29 1.86 7.61 -7.36
C TYR A 29 3.28 7.23 -7.78
N ALA A 30 3.43 6.37 -8.79
CA ALA A 30 4.73 5.91 -9.27
C ALA A 30 5.57 7.05 -9.86
N GLU A 31 4.96 7.97 -10.59
CA GLU A 31 5.67 9.16 -11.10
C GLU A 31 6.14 10.09 -9.99
N ALA A 32 5.30 10.35 -8.98
CA ALA A 32 5.71 11.14 -7.82
C ALA A 32 6.85 10.45 -7.06
N ALA A 33 6.80 9.13 -6.93
CA ALA A 33 7.87 8.36 -6.30
C ALA A 33 9.19 8.47 -7.09
N ARG A 34 9.14 8.39 -8.42
CA ARG A 34 10.31 8.56 -9.29
C ARG A 34 10.96 9.94 -9.14
N ASP A 35 10.15 10.99 -8.95
CA ASP A 35 10.66 12.33 -8.70
C ASP A 35 11.43 12.44 -7.37
N VAL A 36 11.02 11.68 -6.36
CA VAL A 36 11.60 11.75 -5.00
C VAL A 36 12.80 10.83 -4.85
N VAL A 37 12.72 9.59 -5.31
CA VAL A 37 13.76 8.57 -5.06
C VAL A 37 14.49 8.11 -6.32
N GLY A 38 14.12 8.61 -7.49
CA GLY A 38 14.69 8.18 -8.78
C GLY A 38 14.00 6.95 -9.36
N ALA A 39 14.00 6.83 -10.68
CA ALA A 39 13.28 5.79 -11.42
C ALA A 39 13.76 4.37 -11.06
N ASP A 40 15.06 4.19 -10.83
CA ASP A 40 15.66 2.90 -10.54
C ASP A 40 15.22 2.33 -9.16
N ASN A 41 14.69 3.18 -8.29
CA ASN A 41 14.22 2.81 -6.96
C ASN A 41 12.70 2.64 -6.87
N VAL A 42 11.99 2.65 -7.99
CA VAL A 42 10.53 2.49 -8.04
C VAL A 42 10.18 1.26 -8.87
N SER A 43 9.39 0.37 -8.30
CA SER A 43 8.85 -0.81 -8.99
C SER A 43 7.33 -0.85 -8.88
N THR A 44 6.67 -1.09 -10.01
CA THR A 44 5.21 -1.32 -10.08
C THR A 44 4.86 -2.78 -10.37
N ALA A 45 5.87 -3.66 -10.43
CA ALA A 45 5.74 -5.07 -10.78
C ALA A 45 5.92 -6.02 -9.59
N ARG A 46 5.50 -5.59 -8.39
CA ARG A 46 5.57 -6.45 -7.21
C ARG A 46 4.55 -7.58 -7.30
N GLU A 47 5.01 -8.79 -7.01
CA GLU A 47 4.12 -9.93 -6.88
C GLU A 47 3.11 -9.73 -5.74
N PRO A 48 1.86 -10.21 -5.91
CA PRO A 48 0.86 -10.18 -4.86
C PRO A 48 1.33 -10.90 -3.60
N VAL A 49 0.95 -10.38 -2.45
CA VAL A 49 1.25 -11.00 -1.16
C VAL A 49 -0.02 -11.39 -0.42
N MET A 50 0.07 -12.47 0.34
CA MET A 50 -1.02 -12.97 1.18
C MET A 50 -1.04 -12.19 2.50
N GLY A 51 -1.55 -10.96 2.45
CA GLY A 51 -1.68 -10.08 3.61
C GLY A 51 -3.03 -9.40 3.63
N SER A 52 -3.46 -8.98 4.81
CA SER A 52 -4.67 -8.18 5.01
C SER A 52 -4.28 -6.72 5.20
N GLU A 53 -5.05 -5.81 4.60
CA GLU A 53 -4.78 -4.37 4.65
C GLU A 53 -6.12 -3.60 4.62
N ASP A 54 -6.34 -2.77 5.63
CA ASP A 54 -7.58 -1.99 5.78
C ASP A 54 -7.77 -0.96 4.66
N PHE A 55 -6.68 -0.52 4.05
CA PHE A 55 -6.72 0.41 2.92
C PHE A 55 -7.53 -0.12 1.72
N ALA A 56 -7.74 -1.44 1.64
CA ALA A 56 -8.63 -2.05 0.66
C ALA A 56 -10.04 -1.47 0.71
N ASP A 57 -10.58 -1.17 1.90
CA ASP A 57 -11.90 -0.58 2.04
C ASP A 57 -11.93 0.87 1.56
N MET A 58 -10.84 1.62 1.73
CA MET A 58 -10.70 2.98 1.17
C MET A 58 -10.68 2.95 -0.35
N LEU A 59 -9.96 1.98 -0.96
CA LEU A 59 -9.90 1.81 -2.43
C LEU A 59 -11.26 1.42 -3.04
N ARG A 60 -12.13 0.80 -2.28
CA ARG A 60 -13.51 0.49 -2.70
C ARG A 60 -14.42 1.71 -2.66
N ALA A 61 -14.12 2.66 -1.78
CA ALA A 61 -14.90 3.89 -1.63
C ALA A 61 -14.46 4.98 -2.61
N VAL A 62 -13.15 5.11 -2.86
CA VAL A 62 -12.56 6.11 -3.75
C VAL A 62 -11.41 5.52 -4.55
N PRO A 63 -11.23 5.91 -5.83
CA PRO A 63 -10.06 5.54 -6.61
C PRO A 63 -8.76 6.00 -5.93
N GLY A 64 -7.82 5.09 -5.78
CA GLY A 64 -6.56 5.34 -5.09
C GLY A 64 -5.48 4.31 -5.40
N ALA A 65 -4.33 4.48 -4.76
CA ALA A 65 -3.23 3.54 -4.83
C ALA A 65 -2.54 3.42 -3.47
N TYR A 66 -2.17 2.21 -3.13
CA TYR A 66 -1.37 1.86 -1.97
C TYR A 66 0.03 1.49 -2.41
N GLY A 67 1.03 1.97 -1.71
CA GLY A 67 2.43 1.70 -2.01
C GLY A 67 3.22 1.31 -0.77
N TRP A 68 4.35 0.69 -1.01
CA TRP A 68 5.29 0.26 0.02
C TRP A 68 6.54 1.12 -0.04
N LEU A 69 6.92 1.69 1.08
CA LEU A 69 8.22 2.35 1.23
C LEU A 69 9.16 1.39 1.96
N GLY A 70 10.15 0.88 1.23
CA GLY A 70 11.15 -0.03 1.79
C GLY A 70 12.33 0.73 2.39
N HIS A 71 12.97 0.10 3.38
CA HIS A 71 14.22 0.57 3.97
C HIS A 71 15.25 -0.56 4.01
N ALA A 72 16.49 -0.25 4.40
CA ALA A 72 17.61 -1.21 4.38
C ALA A 72 17.53 -2.30 5.46
N GLY A 73 16.58 -2.23 6.39
CA GLY A 73 16.41 -3.24 7.44
C GLY A 73 15.98 -4.59 6.88
N THR A 74 16.47 -5.66 7.50
CA THR A 74 16.16 -7.04 7.11
C THR A 74 15.10 -7.71 7.97
N THR A 75 14.81 -7.12 9.14
CA THR A 75 13.77 -7.63 10.05
C THR A 75 12.39 -7.23 9.51
N PRO A 76 11.49 -8.20 9.26
CA PRO A 76 10.16 -7.89 8.73
C PRO A 76 9.30 -7.17 9.77
N VAL A 77 8.31 -6.42 9.30
CA VAL A 77 7.26 -5.85 10.14
C VAL A 77 6.55 -6.95 10.95
N HIS A 78 5.99 -6.60 12.09
CA HIS A 78 5.38 -7.52 13.08
C HIS A 78 6.37 -8.45 13.81
N ASN A 79 7.67 -8.30 13.59
CA ASN A 79 8.68 -8.97 14.39
C ASN A 79 9.02 -8.11 15.62
N PRO A 80 9.14 -8.68 16.84
CA PRO A 80 9.49 -7.92 18.04
C PRO A 80 10.84 -7.18 17.97
N ALA A 81 11.75 -7.65 17.11
CA ALA A 81 13.05 -7.03 16.86
C ALA A 81 13.03 -6.01 15.69
N TYR A 82 11.85 -5.69 15.15
CA TYR A 82 11.75 -4.70 14.09
C TYR A 82 12.16 -3.31 14.60
N VAL A 83 13.06 -2.66 13.86
CA VAL A 83 13.48 -1.28 14.10
C VAL A 83 13.08 -0.46 12.88
N PHE A 84 12.27 0.56 13.09
CA PHE A 84 11.92 1.51 12.04
C PHE A 84 13.12 2.40 11.71
N ASP A 85 13.32 2.67 10.44
CA ASP A 85 14.36 3.58 9.97
C ASP A 85 13.79 5.00 9.83
N ASP A 86 14.14 5.86 10.79
CA ASP A 86 13.64 7.24 10.84
C ASP A 86 14.05 8.07 9.62
N ASP A 87 15.12 7.70 8.91
CA ASP A 87 15.56 8.36 7.68
C ASP A 87 14.52 8.20 6.54
N MET A 88 13.58 7.27 6.68
CA MET A 88 12.49 7.10 5.72
C MET A 88 11.34 8.09 5.93
N ILE A 89 11.24 8.74 7.10
CA ILE A 89 10.17 9.73 7.37
C ILE A 89 10.19 10.89 6.36
N PRO A 90 11.32 11.58 6.12
CA PRO A 90 11.35 12.66 5.13
C PRO A 90 11.08 12.16 3.70
N VAL A 91 11.47 10.93 3.37
CA VAL A 91 11.18 10.33 2.06
C VAL A 91 9.67 10.14 1.88
N GLY A 92 9.01 9.54 2.85
CA GLY A 92 7.56 9.34 2.83
C GLY A 92 6.79 10.66 2.81
N ALA A 93 7.19 11.64 3.62
CA ALA A 93 6.59 12.97 3.65
C ALA A 93 6.76 13.70 2.31
N SER A 94 7.94 13.64 1.71
CA SER A 94 8.22 14.24 0.39
C SER A 94 7.39 13.60 -0.71
N LEU A 95 7.19 12.28 -0.65
CA LEU A 95 6.35 11.55 -1.59
C LEU A 95 4.89 12.03 -1.53
N MET A 96 4.33 12.15 -0.32
CA MET A 96 2.97 12.63 -0.14
C MET A 96 2.81 14.08 -0.64
N ALA A 97 3.75 14.96 -0.31
CA ALA A 97 3.78 16.33 -0.80
C ALA A 97 3.85 16.37 -2.34
N ARG A 98 4.69 15.53 -2.94
CA ARG A 98 4.87 15.49 -4.39
C ARG A 98 3.63 14.99 -5.13
N ILE A 99 2.89 14.02 -4.57
CA ILE A 99 1.60 13.58 -5.11
C ILE A 99 0.61 14.76 -5.15
N ILE A 100 0.54 15.54 -4.07
CA ILE A 100 -0.34 16.71 -3.98
C ILE A 100 0.06 17.76 -5.02
N GLU A 101 1.34 18.10 -5.11
CA GLU A 101 1.86 19.07 -6.08
C GLU A 101 1.51 18.67 -7.53
N ARG A 102 1.68 17.40 -7.89
CA ARG A 102 1.36 16.92 -9.24
C ARG A 102 -0.14 16.97 -9.55
N ARG A 103 -0.99 16.71 -8.55
CA ARG A 103 -2.44 16.69 -8.74
C ARG A 103 -3.07 18.09 -8.67
N MET A 104 -2.47 19.00 -7.94
CA MET A 104 -2.98 20.37 -7.71
C MET A 104 -2.18 21.42 -8.48
N ALA A 105 -1.23 21.03 -9.34
CA ALA A 105 -0.54 21.98 -10.21
C ALA A 105 -1.58 22.77 -11.03
N PRO A 106 -1.54 24.11 -11.05
CA PRO A 106 -2.39 24.89 -11.91
C PRO A 106 -2.23 24.40 -13.35
N ASN A 107 -3.33 24.17 -14.06
CA ASN A 107 -3.25 23.87 -15.48
C ASN A 107 -2.46 25.00 -16.15
N ALA A 108 -1.39 24.66 -16.86
CA ALA A 108 -0.53 25.62 -17.56
C ALA A 108 -1.28 26.41 -18.67
N ASN A 109 -2.59 26.15 -18.82
CA ASN A 109 -3.52 26.75 -19.78
C ASN A 109 -4.69 27.50 -19.13
N ALA A 110 -4.56 27.90 -17.88
CA ALA A 110 -5.56 28.76 -17.26
C ALA A 110 -5.17 30.23 -17.41
#